data_df0c17f1c05440188bd71ab4aca8603b
#
_entry.id   df0c17f1c05440188bd71ab4aca8603b
#
_cell.length_a   1.000
_cell.length_b   1.000
_cell.length_c   1.000
_cell.angle_alpha   90.00
_cell.angle_beta   90.00
_cell.angle_gamma   90.00
#
_symmetry.space_group_name_H-M   'P 1'
#
loop_
_entity.id
_entity.type
_entity.pdbx_description
1 polymer ?
#
loop_
_entity_poly.entity_id
_entity_poly.type
_entity_poly.pdbx_seq_one_letter_code
_entity_poly.pdbx_strand_id
1 'polypeptide(L)'
;MREHNAVISGFDPYDGVGVNPAVEVPKAIAEQGLGVSSAPDDPLEQVAVTVHAVSIPVSFAKAWPTLKETIEATKPNIVIATGLKHAARGVMLERCATNLMDAIKPDADN
;
A
#
# COMPACT_ATOMS: atom_id res chain seq x y z
N MET A 1 -3.87 -8.16 -24.39
CA MET A 1 -3.99 -7.96 -22.93
C MET A 1 -3.25 -6.69 -22.54
N ARG A 2 -3.92 -5.80 -21.81
CA ARG A 2 -3.28 -4.56 -21.34
C ARG A 2 -2.44 -4.87 -20.12
N GLU A 3 -1.25 -4.30 -20.09
CA GLU A 3 -0.35 -4.42 -18.95
C GLU A 3 -0.35 -3.14 -18.14
N HIS A 4 -0.52 -3.27 -16.83
CA HIS A 4 -0.50 -2.16 -15.90
C HIS A 4 0.39 -2.47 -14.71
N ASN A 5 0.99 -1.43 -14.15
CA ASN A 5 1.76 -1.53 -12.92
C ASN A 5 1.01 -0.83 -11.78
N ALA A 6 0.96 -1.48 -10.65
CA ALA A 6 0.39 -0.93 -9.43
C ALA A 6 1.43 -0.94 -8.32
N VAL A 7 1.47 0.12 -7.53
CA VAL A 7 2.26 0.17 -6.30
C VAL A 7 1.30 0.16 -5.13
N ILE A 8 1.53 -0.74 -4.19
CA ILE A 8 0.77 -0.79 -2.93
C ILE A 8 1.77 -0.57 -1.81
N SER A 9 1.60 0.51 -1.06
CA SER A 9 2.46 0.83 0.08
C SER A 9 1.80 0.44 1.40
N GLY A 10 2.64 0.08 2.37
CA GLY A 10 2.22 -0.14 3.74
C GLY A 10 3.34 0.27 4.68
N PHE A 11 2.99 0.54 5.93
CA PHE A 11 3.96 0.98 6.91
C PHE A 11 4.64 -0.19 7.63
N ASP A 12 5.92 -0.04 7.91
CA ASP A 12 6.68 -0.98 8.73
C ASP A 12 6.00 -1.19 10.09
N PRO A 13 6.18 -2.36 10.73
CA PRO A 13 5.70 -2.56 12.09
C PRO A 13 6.23 -1.50 13.05
N TYR A 14 5.35 -0.93 13.86
CA TYR A 14 5.67 0.16 14.78
C TYR A 14 4.70 0.17 15.96
N ASP A 15 5.11 0.76 17.07
CA ASP A 15 4.28 0.98 18.26
C ASP A 15 3.67 -0.33 18.82
N GLY A 16 4.51 -1.36 18.96
CA GLY A 16 4.08 -2.63 19.52
C GLY A 16 3.42 -3.60 18.55
N VAL A 17 3.29 -3.20 17.29
CA VAL A 17 2.75 -4.08 16.24
C VAL A 17 3.87 -4.96 15.70
N GLY A 18 3.82 -6.26 15.98
CA GLY A 18 4.82 -7.21 15.49
C GLY A 18 4.61 -7.61 14.03
N VAL A 19 3.36 -7.71 13.61
CA VAL A 19 2.99 -7.99 12.22
C VAL A 19 1.98 -6.94 11.78
N ASN A 20 2.25 -6.29 10.66
CA ASN A 20 1.36 -5.28 10.12
C ASN A 20 0.74 -5.78 8.82
N PRO A 21 -0.58 -6.01 8.77
CA PRO A 21 -1.24 -6.46 7.54
C PRO A 21 -1.09 -5.48 6.38
N ALA A 22 -0.86 -4.19 6.66
CA ALA A 22 -0.60 -3.20 5.61
C ALA A 22 0.76 -3.42 4.91
N VAL A 23 1.65 -4.23 5.48
CA VAL A 23 2.88 -4.69 4.83
C VAL A 23 2.67 -6.08 4.23
N GLU A 24 2.10 -6.98 5.00
CA GLU A 24 1.99 -8.39 4.61
C GLU A 24 1.03 -8.62 3.45
N VAL A 25 -0.10 -7.92 3.41
CA VAL A 25 -1.10 -8.09 2.35
C VAL A 25 -0.57 -7.60 0.98
N PRO A 26 -0.01 -6.40 0.85
CA PRO A 26 0.59 -5.98 -0.41
C PRO A 26 1.70 -6.91 -0.89
N LYS A 27 2.53 -7.38 0.03
CA LYS A 27 3.61 -8.32 -0.27
C LYS A 27 3.06 -9.63 -0.82
N ALA A 28 2.02 -10.18 -0.20
CA ALA A 28 1.38 -11.41 -0.65
C ALA A 28 0.76 -11.22 -2.05
N ILE A 29 0.12 -10.08 -2.30
CA ILE A 29 -0.45 -9.78 -3.62
C ILE A 29 0.66 -9.66 -4.68
N ALA A 30 1.78 -9.02 -4.33
CA ALA A 30 2.91 -8.89 -5.25
C ALA A 30 3.50 -10.25 -5.64
N GLU A 31 3.54 -11.19 -4.68
CA GLU A 31 4.08 -12.53 -4.91
C GLU A 31 3.12 -13.46 -5.65
N GLN A 32 1.82 -13.37 -5.35
CA GLN A 32 0.81 -14.32 -5.84
C GLN A 32 -0.05 -13.77 -6.97
N GLY A 33 0.00 -12.47 -7.22
CA GLY A 33 -0.90 -11.81 -8.16
C GLY A 33 -2.29 -11.57 -7.57
N LEU A 34 -3.19 -11.05 -8.40
CA LEU A 34 -4.55 -10.70 -7.97
C LEU A 34 -5.49 -11.91 -7.87
N GLY A 35 -5.02 -13.10 -8.22
CA GLY A 35 -5.86 -14.27 -8.21
C GLY A 35 -6.75 -14.38 -9.46
N VAL A 36 -7.56 -15.42 -9.48
CA VAL A 36 -8.49 -15.70 -10.58
C VAL A 36 -9.90 -15.34 -10.11
N SER A 37 -10.56 -14.47 -10.86
CA SER A 37 -11.96 -14.19 -10.59
C SER A 37 -12.84 -15.32 -11.09
N SER A 38 -13.86 -15.67 -10.31
CA SER A 38 -14.91 -16.59 -10.73
C SER A 38 -16.13 -15.86 -11.30
N ALA A 39 -16.08 -14.52 -11.33
CA ALA A 39 -17.18 -13.73 -11.85
C ALA A 39 -17.20 -13.75 -13.38
N PRO A 40 -18.33 -14.03 -14.02
CA PRO A 40 -18.44 -13.89 -15.47
C PRO A 40 -18.24 -12.40 -15.85
N ASP A 41 -17.56 -12.19 -16.96
CA ASP A 41 -17.30 -10.85 -17.51
C ASP A 41 -16.48 -9.93 -16.56
N ASP A 42 -15.56 -10.51 -15.78
CA ASP A 42 -14.66 -9.73 -14.94
C ASP A 42 -13.75 -8.87 -15.82
N PRO A 43 -13.80 -7.53 -15.68
CA PRO A 43 -12.94 -6.64 -16.47
C PRO A 43 -11.45 -6.90 -16.24
N LEU A 44 -11.06 -7.52 -15.12
CA LEU A 44 -9.65 -7.83 -14.83
C LEU A 44 -9.12 -9.01 -15.64
N GLU A 45 -9.97 -9.83 -16.25
CA GLU A 45 -9.51 -10.93 -17.11
C GLU A 45 -8.72 -10.46 -18.32
N GLN A 46 -8.98 -9.22 -18.78
CA GLN A 46 -8.33 -8.65 -19.95
C GLN A 46 -7.17 -7.73 -19.59
N VAL A 47 -6.81 -7.69 -18.33
CA VAL A 47 -5.77 -6.79 -17.82
C VAL A 47 -4.74 -7.59 -17.04
N ALA A 48 -3.47 -7.44 -17.41
CA ALA A 48 -2.37 -7.97 -16.62
C ALA A 48 -1.89 -6.86 -15.68
N VAL A 49 -1.95 -7.10 -14.38
CA VAL A 49 -1.50 -6.15 -13.38
C VAL A 49 -0.29 -6.71 -12.65
N THR A 50 0.83 -5.99 -12.73
CA THR A 50 2.01 -6.30 -11.93
C THR A 50 1.97 -5.43 -10.68
N VAL A 51 1.96 -6.05 -9.51
CA VAL A 51 1.90 -5.36 -8.23
C VAL A 51 3.29 -5.27 -7.62
N HIS A 52 3.69 -4.07 -7.25
CA HIS A 52 4.92 -3.80 -6.52
C HIS A 52 4.57 -3.37 -5.11
N ALA A 53 4.98 -4.15 -4.13
CA ALA A 53 4.78 -3.82 -2.73
C ALA A 53 5.97 -3.01 -2.22
N VAL A 54 5.70 -1.96 -1.45
CA VAL A 54 6.73 -1.18 -0.78
C VAL A 54 6.36 -0.98 0.68
N SER A 55 7.32 -1.27 1.56
CA SER A 55 7.18 -1.01 2.98
C SER A 55 7.83 0.33 3.28
N ILE A 56 7.09 1.23 3.90
CA ILE A 56 7.58 2.58 4.20
C ILE A 56 7.73 2.77 5.70
N PRO A 57 8.78 3.50 6.12
CA PRO A 57 9.00 3.75 7.54
C PRO A 57 7.91 4.66 8.12
N VAL A 58 7.59 4.46 9.39
CA VAL A 58 6.66 5.32 10.13
C VAL A 58 7.40 6.60 10.53
N SER A 59 7.64 7.45 9.56
CA SER A 59 8.47 8.65 9.71
C SER A 59 7.92 9.74 8.82
N PHE A 60 7.66 10.91 9.38
CA PHE A 60 7.24 12.07 8.61
C PHE A 60 8.29 12.49 7.58
N ALA A 61 9.57 12.33 7.93
CA ALA A 61 10.66 12.73 7.05
C ALA A 61 10.93 11.74 5.92
N LYS A 62 10.77 10.43 6.19
CA LYS A 62 11.22 9.36 5.30
C LYS A 62 10.14 8.67 4.50
N ALA A 63 8.86 8.76 4.93
CA ALA A 63 7.78 8.03 4.30
C ALA A 63 7.61 8.41 2.82
N TRP A 64 7.45 9.67 2.52
CA TRP A 64 7.27 10.14 1.15
C TRP A 64 8.49 9.90 0.26
N PRO A 65 9.73 10.22 0.66
CA PRO A 65 10.89 9.90 -0.17
C PRO A 65 11.00 8.43 -0.53
N THR A 66 10.70 7.52 0.39
CA THR A 66 10.73 6.08 0.13
C THR A 66 9.67 5.67 -0.90
N LEU A 67 8.46 6.15 -0.77
CA LEU A 67 7.38 5.86 -1.71
C LEU A 67 7.68 6.50 -3.07
N LYS A 68 8.16 7.74 -3.08
CA LYS A 68 8.51 8.45 -4.31
C LYS A 68 9.57 7.71 -5.13
N GLU A 69 10.58 7.17 -4.47
CA GLU A 69 11.63 6.38 -5.15
C GLU A 69 11.03 5.19 -5.88
N THR A 70 10.11 4.46 -5.23
CA THR A 70 9.43 3.32 -5.85
C THR A 70 8.56 3.76 -7.02
N ILE A 71 7.84 4.86 -6.87
CA ILE A 71 7.00 5.41 -7.96
C ILE A 71 7.86 5.77 -9.17
N GLU A 72 8.96 6.44 -8.96
CA GLU A 72 9.87 6.84 -10.04
C GLU A 72 10.51 5.63 -10.73
N ALA A 73 10.83 4.59 -9.98
CA ALA A 73 11.44 3.37 -10.51
C ALA A 73 10.45 2.51 -11.30
N THR A 74 9.20 2.42 -10.87
CA THR A 74 8.20 1.52 -11.46
C THR A 74 7.25 2.21 -12.43
N LYS A 75 7.11 3.52 -12.34
CA LYS A 75 6.17 4.33 -13.15
C LYS A 75 4.77 3.70 -13.18
N PRO A 76 4.12 3.56 -12.02
CA PRO A 76 2.86 2.83 -11.93
C PRO A 76 1.69 3.61 -12.54
N ASN A 77 0.68 2.86 -12.94
CA ASN A 77 -0.59 3.41 -13.38
C ASN A 77 -1.49 3.77 -12.19
N ILE A 78 -1.30 3.05 -11.07
CA ILE A 78 -2.07 3.28 -9.84
C ILE A 78 -1.18 3.12 -8.62
N VAL A 79 -1.40 3.94 -7.61
CA VAL A 79 -0.75 3.85 -6.31
C VAL A 79 -1.83 3.71 -5.25
N ILE A 80 -1.75 2.67 -4.45
CA ILE A 80 -2.66 2.44 -3.33
C ILE A 80 -1.84 2.49 -2.04
N ALA A 81 -2.16 3.44 -1.18
CA ALA A 81 -1.53 3.54 0.13
C ALA A 81 -2.42 2.87 1.17
N THR A 82 -1.84 1.96 1.94
CA THR A 82 -2.56 1.23 2.98
C THR A 82 -1.98 1.53 4.35
N GLY A 83 -2.79 1.41 5.36
CA GLY A 83 -2.38 1.58 6.74
C GLY A 83 -3.21 0.72 7.68
N LEU A 84 -2.68 0.47 8.85
CA LEU A 84 -3.38 -0.25 9.90
C LEU A 84 -4.03 0.73 10.87
N LYS A 85 -5.33 0.59 11.06
CA LYS A 85 -6.06 1.30 12.08
C LYS A 85 -6.69 0.29 13.02
N HIS A 86 -6.19 0.20 14.25
CA HIS A 86 -6.63 -0.80 15.22
C HIS A 86 -8.13 -0.75 15.52
N ALA A 87 -8.71 0.44 15.50
CA ALA A 87 -10.14 0.62 15.78
C ALA A 87 -11.05 0.31 14.59
N ALA A 88 -10.47 0.07 13.41
CA ALA A 88 -11.27 -0.21 12.22
C ALA A 88 -11.86 -1.61 12.29
N ARG A 89 -13.14 -1.74 11.92
CA ARG A 89 -13.85 -3.02 11.87
C ARG A 89 -13.91 -3.63 10.49
N GLY A 90 -13.16 -3.10 9.56
CA GLY A 90 -13.10 -3.58 8.19
C GLY A 90 -12.22 -2.67 7.36
N VAL A 91 -12.18 -2.92 6.07
CA VAL A 91 -11.43 -2.09 5.13
C VAL A 91 -12.15 -0.76 4.94
N MET A 92 -11.45 0.33 5.19
CA MET A 92 -11.98 1.69 5.04
C MET A 92 -11.29 2.38 3.88
N LEU A 93 -12.06 2.93 2.97
CA LEU A 93 -11.53 3.70 1.85
C LEU A 93 -11.50 5.18 2.23
N GLU A 94 -10.29 5.76 2.25
CA GLU A 94 -10.10 7.17 2.54
C GLU A 94 -10.24 7.98 1.24
N ARG A 95 -11.07 8.99 1.26
CA ARG A 95 -11.34 9.83 0.08
C ARG A 95 -10.32 10.93 -0.12
N CYS A 96 -9.66 11.35 0.95
CA CYS A 96 -8.83 12.54 0.92
C CYS A 96 -7.62 12.37 1.83
N ALA A 97 -6.46 12.71 1.32
CA ALA A 97 -5.25 12.87 2.13
C ALA A 97 -5.02 14.36 2.38
N THR A 98 -4.67 14.72 3.61
CA THR A 98 -4.35 16.10 3.95
C THR A 98 -2.85 16.27 4.08
N ASN A 99 -2.35 17.41 3.64
CA ASN A 99 -0.93 17.74 3.80
C ASN A 99 -0.71 18.33 5.21
N LEU A 100 -0.84 17.44 6.20
CA LEU A 100 -0.76 17.81 7.61
C LEU A 100 0.08 16.78 8.36
N MET A 101 1.08 17.26 9.10
CA MET A 101 1.87 16.43 10.00
C MET A 101 1.41 16.72 11.43
N ASP A 102 0.55 15.85 11.94
CA ASP A 102 -0.01 15.97 13.29
C ASP A 102 -0.17 14.59 13.90
N ALA A 103 0.42 14.37 15.05
CA ALA A 103 0.34 13.08 15.73
C ALA A 103 0.44 13.27 17.24
N ILE A 104 -0.32 12.45 17.96
CA ILE A 104 -0.29 12.41 19.43
C ILE A 104 1.01 11.77 19.92
N LYS A 105 1.48 10.75 19.18
CA LYS A 105 2.70 10.01 19.50
C LYS A 105 3.82 10.42 18.54
N PRO A 106 5.10 10.34 18.96
CA PRO A 106 6.21 10.54 18.03
C PRO A 106 6.24 9.44 16.96
N ASP A 107 6.83 9.75 15.82
CA ASP A 107 7.06 8.77 14.78
C ASP A 107 8.28 7.87 15.11
N ALA A 108 8.68 6.99 14.17
CA ALA A 108 9.79 6.08 14.39
C ALA A 108 11.16 6.78 14.51
N ASP A 109 11.26 8.00 14.05
CA ASP A 109 12.49 8.80 14.16
C ASP A 109 12.55 9.61 15.45
N ASN A 110 11.50 9.56 16.22
CA ASN A 110 11.25 10.24 17.47
C ASN A 110 10.19 11.31 17.35
#